data_278ac29277189b685cd6a4179b665055
#
_entry.id   278ac29277189b685cd6a4179b665055
#
_cell.length_a   1.000
_cell.length_b   1.000
_cell.length_c   1.000
_cell.angle_alpha   90.00
_cell.angle_beta   90.00
_cell.angle_gamma   90.00
#
_symmetry.space_group_name_H-M   'P 1'
#
loop_
_entity.id
_entity.type
_entity.pdbx_description
1 polymer ?
#
loop_
_entity_poly.entity_id
_entity_poly.type
_entity_poly.pdbx_seq_one_letter_code
_entity_poly.pdbx_strand_id
1 'polypeptide(L)'
;MVDYGDGVIKTITDLPWAKGSTVLDVMNAAKDRPHGITFSYTGSGASAFLTRIDDVANEGGGAKKNWQLWVNTSYADRSFGVYEVQPLDVVFWRFTTQAGK
;
A
#
# COMPACT_ATOMS: atom_id res chain seq x y z
N MET A 1 -5.81 0.25 -4.95
CA MET A 1 -6.63 -0.91 -4.55
C MET A 1 -6.05 -1.59 -3.33
N VAL A 2 -6.89 -2.11 -2.48
CA VAL A 2 -6.47 -2.84 -1.28
C VAL A 2 -7.23 -4.17 -1.25
N ASP A 3 -6.49 -5.27 -1.30
CA ASP A 3 -7.03 -6.63 -1.22
C ASP A 3 -6.71 -7.18 0.17
N TYR A 4 -7.74 -7.37 0.99
CA TYR A 4 -7.57 -7.79 2.39
C TYR A 4 -7.36 -9.30 2.56
N GLY A 5 -7.36 -10.05 1.46
CA GLY A 5 -7.09 -11.50 1.51
C GLY A 5 -8.26 -12.36 1.99
N ASP A 6 -9.43 -11.76 2.19
CA ASP A 6 -10.63 -12.44 2.66
C ASP A 6 -11.81 -12.30 1.70
N GLY A 7 -11.54 -11.89 0.46
CA GLY A 7 -12.56 -11.64 -0.55
C GLY A 7 -13.01 -10.19 -0.63
N VAL A 8 -12.56 -9.34 0.29
CA VAL A 8 -12.89 -7.91 0.27
C VAL A 8 -11.79 -7.14 -0.45
N ILE A 9 -12.18 -6.33 -1.43
CA ILE A 9 -11.28 -5.44 -2.16
C ILE A 9 -11.86 -4.03 -2.11
N LYS A 10 -11.05 -3.08 -1.62
CA LYS A 10 -11.43 -1.67 -1.58
C LYS A 10 -10.71 -0.92 -2.69
N THR A 11 -11.44 -0.12 -3.46
CA THR A 11 -10.88 0.71 -4.53
C THR A 11 -11.13 2.18 -4.21
N ILE A 12 -10.06 2.98 -4.29
CA ILE A 12 -10.13 4.43 -4.11
C ILE A 12 -9.55 5.07 -5.36
N THR A 13 -10.31 5.97 -5.97
CA THR A 13 -9.95 6.61 -7.24
C THR A 13 -9.88 8.12 -7.10
N ASP A 14 -9.39 8.79 -8.15
CA ASP A 14 -9.35 10.24 -8.25
C ASP A 14 -8.57 10.90 -7.12
N LEU A 15 -7.50 10.27 -6.67
CA LEU A 15 -6.62 10.85 -5.67
C LEU A 15 -5.73 11.91 -6.32
N PRO A 16 -5.43 13.01 -5.62
CA PRO A 16 -4.56 14.04 -6.16
C PRO A 16 -3.15 13.49 -6.41
N TRP A 17 -2.53 13.96 -7.49
CA TRP A 17 -1.15 13.62 -7.82
C TRP A 17 -0.35 14.89 -7.98
N ALA A 18 0.88 14.90 -7.47
CA ALA A 18 1.86 15.94 -7.70
C ALA A 18 3.20 15.30 -8.04
N LYS A 19 4.01 16.01 -8.81
CA LYS A 19 5.35 15.51 -9.17
C LYS A 19 6.13 15.18 -7.91
N GLY A 20 6.72 13.99 -7.86
CA GLY A 20 7.47 13.51 -6.71
C GLY A 20 6.62 12.84 -5.64
N SER A 21 5.29 12.71 -5.84
CA SER A 21 4.44 11.98 -4.90
C SER A 21 4.88 10.54 -4.79
N THR A 22 4.96 10.04 -3.55
CA THR A 22 5.28 8.64 -3.26
C THR A 22 3.99 7.86 -3.00
N VAL A 23 4.11 6.53 -2.91
CA VAL A 23 2.98 5.69 -2.51
C VAL A 23 2.45 6.12 -1.15
N LEU A 24 3.34 6.49 -0.20
CA LEU A 24 2.92 7.00 1.11
C LEU A 24 2.07 8.27 0.97
N ASP A 25 2.44 9.19 0.07
CA ASP A 25 1.66 10.41 -0.16
C ASP A 25 0.27 10.07 -0.69
N VAL A 26 0.18 9.10 -1.60
CA VAL A 26 -1.11 8.63 -2.12
C VAL A 26 -1.95 8.01 -1.02
N MET A 27 -1.36 7.23 -0.13
CA MET A 27 -2.08 6.64 0.99
C MET A 27 -2.58 7.69 1.97
N ASN A 28 -1.79 8.73 2.23
CA ASN A 28 -2.23 9.85 3.08
C ASN A 28 -3.43 10.57 2.46
N ALA A 29 -3.45 10.74 1.15
CA ALA A 29 -4.61 11.32 0.46
C ALA A 29 -5.84 10.41 0.57
N ALA A 30 -5.65 9.10 0.45
CA ALA A 30 -6.75 8.13 0.59
C ALA A 30 -7.33 8.13 2.01
N LYS A 31 -6.51 8.37 3.02
CA LYS A 31 -6.91 8.43 4.41
C LYS A 31 -7.96 9.55 4.66
N ASP A 32 -7.85 10.65 3.91
CA ASP A 32 -8.74 11.80 4.07
C ASP A 32 -10.04 11.68 3.27
N ARG A 33 -10.22 10.60 2.51
CA ARG A 33 -11.42 10.40 1.70
C ARG A 33 -12.55 9.77 2.52
N PRO A 34 -13.82 10.09 2.23
CA PRO A 34 -14.95 9.30 2.74
C PRO A 34 -14.77 7.85 2.31
N HIS A 35 -14.96 6.90 3.23
CA HIS A 35 -14.72 5.49 2.98
C HIS A 35 -13.27 5.19 2.55
N GLY A 36 -12.34 6.05 2.96
CA GLY A 36 -10.92 5.84 2.73
C GLY A 36 -10.35 4.76 3.63
N ILE A 37 -9.01 4.76 3.77
CA ILE A 37 -8.31 3.77 4.58
C ILE A 37 -7.63 4.45 5.76
N THR A 38 -7.39 3.68 6.82
CA THR A 38 -6.41 4.02 7.84
C THR A 38 -5.24 3.07 7.70
N PHE A 39 -4.07 3.48 8.15
CA PHE A 39 -2.90 2.61 8.09
C PHE A 39 -1.87 3.02 9.13
N SER A 40 -0.98 2.09 9.44
CA SER A 40 0.15 2.31 10.35
C SER A 40 1.42 1.82 9.71
N TYR A 41 2.54 2.45 10.05
CA TYR A 41 3.84 2.03 9.55
C TYR A 41 4.94 2.42 10.53
N THR A 42 6.11 1.82 10.36
CA THR A 42 7.32 2.14 11.13
C THR A 42 8.38 2.66 10.19
N GLY A 43 9.40 3.33 10.73
CA GLY A 43 10.49 3.89 9.94
C GLY A 43 10.07 5.12 9.16
N SER A 44 10.94 5.54 8.24
CA SER A 44 10.71 6.70 7.38
C SER A 44 11.52 6.57 6.10
N GLY A 45 11.07 7.24 5.03
CA GLY A 45 11.76 7.20 3.74
C GLY A 45 12.00 5.77 3.27
N ALA A 46 13.25 5.44 2.96
CA ALA A 46 13.60 4.12 2.43
C ALA A 46 13.39 2.99 3.45
N SER A 47 13.28 3.29 4.74
CA SER A 47 13.03 2.30 5.78
C SER A 47 11.56 2.24 6.22
N ALA A 48 10.68 3.03 5.60
CA ALA A 48 9.25 2.98 5.92
C ALA A 48 8.70 1.59 5.61
N PHE A 49 8.00 1.01 6.57
CA PHE A 49 7.48 -0.35 6.48
C PHE A 49 6.04 -0.38 6.97
N LEU A 50 5.12 -0.72 6.06
CA LEU A 50 3.69 -0.76 6.37
C LEU A 50 3.40 -1.92 7.31
N THR A 51 2.69 -1.65 8.41
CA THR A 51 2.37 -2.67 9.41
C THR A 51 0.90 -3.04 9.43
N ARG A 52 0.01 -2.15 8.99
CA ARG A 52 -1.43 -2.38 9.05
C ARG A 52 -2.16 -1.50 8.05
N ILE A 53 -3.23 -2.04 7.46
CA ILE A 53 -4.25 -1.25 6.76
C ILE A 53 -5.59 -1.59 7.39
N ASP A 54 -6.33 -0.56 7.82
CA ASP A 54 -7.59 -0.69 8.56
C ASP A 54 -7.38 -1.63 9.76
N ASP A 55 -8.16 -2.69 9.89
CA ASP A 55 -8.05 -3.62 11.02
C ASP A 55 -7.12 -4.81 10.74
N VAL A 56 -6.43 -4.82 9.61
CA VAL A 56 -5.63 -5.98 9.19
C VAL A 56 -4.14 -5.66 9.33
N ALA A 57 -3.51 -6.29 10.30
CA ALA A 57 -2.07 -6.12 10.58
C ALA A 57 -1.25 -7.25 9.99
N ASN A 58 0.00 -6.95 9.65
CA ASN A 58 0.97 -7.98 9.26
C ASN A 58 1.04 -9.07 10.31
N GLU A 59 1.14 -10.32 9.85
CA GLU A 59 1.22 -11.47 10.75
C GLU A 59 2.64 -11.84 11.15
N GLY A 60 3.64 -11.35 10.42
CA GLY A 60 5.04 -11.60 10.74
C GLY A 60 5.75 -12.43 9.70
N GLY A 61 6.84 -13.09 10.09
CA GLY A 61 7.68 -13.85 9.18
C GLY A 61 7.15 -15.25 8.85
N GLY A 62 7.88 -15.97 8.02
CA GLY A 62 7.54 -17.33 7.63
C GLY A 62 6.39 -17.40 6.63
N ALA A 63 5.50 -18.36 6.80
CA ALA A 63 4.35 -18.57 5.92
C ALA A 63 3.13 -17.71 6.32
N LYS A 64 3.35 -16.62 6.99
CA LYS A 64 2.30 -15.71 7.44
C LYS A 64 1.94 -14.70 6.36
N LYS A 65 0.73 -14.15 6.49
CA LYS A 65 0.29 -13.09 5.56
C LYS A 65 0.81 -11.74 6.00
N ASN A 66 1.25 -10.96 5.02
CA ASN A 66 1.73 -9.60 5.23
C ASN A 66 1.29 -8.72 4.07
N TRP A 67 1.31 -7.41 4.27
CA TRP A 67 0.99 -6.46 3.22
C TRP A 67 2.13 -6.40 2.20
N GLN A 68 1.79 -6.64 0.93
CA GLN A 68 2.73 -6.59 -0.19
C GLN A 68 2.26 -5.53 -1.18
N LEU A 69 3.20 -4.82 -1.80
CA LEU A 69 2.90 -3.71 -2.70
C LEU A 69 3.22 -4.06 -4.16
N TRP A 70 2.26 -3.80 -5.03
CA TRP A 70 2.46 -3.81 -6.49
C TRP A 70 2.11 -2.43 -7.04
N VAL A 71 2.85 -2.00 -8.04
CA VAL A 71 2.52 -0.80 -8.82
C VAL A 71 2.42 -1.23 -10.28
N ASN A 72 1.26 -1.03 -10.89
CA ASN A 72 0.98 -1.43 -12.28
C ASN A 72 1.33 -2.90 -12.56
N THR A 73 0.95 -3.80 -11.66
CA THR A 73 1.17 -5.25 -11.74
C THR A 73 2.60 -5.72 -11.49
N SER A 74 3.54 -4.80 -11.22
CA SER A 74 4.92 -5.15 -10.87
C SER A 74 5.11 -5.06 -9.36
N TYR A 75 5.71 -6.08 -8.77
CA TYR A 75 6.04 -6.06 -7.34
C TYR A 75 7.03 -4.92 -7.06
N ALA A 76 6.74 -4.12 -6.04
CA ALA A 76 7.57 -2.96 -5.71
C ALA A 76 8.95 -3.41 -5.21
N ASP A 77 9.99 -2.77 -5.75
CA ASP A 77 11.38 -3.08 -5.43
C ASP A 77 11.99 -2.14 -4.38
N ARG A 78 11.18 -1.29 -3.78
CA ARG A 78 11.61 -0.33 -2.75
C ARG A 78 10.47 0.01 -1.83
N SER A 79 10.80 0.66 -0.70
CA SER A 79 9.81 1.08 0.29
C SER A 79 8.76 2.02 -0.30
N PHE A 80 7.52 1.88 0.16
CA PHE A 80 6.43 2.77 -0.23
C PHE A 80 6.68 4.23 0.19
N GLY A 81 7.58 4.44 1.16
CA GLY A 81 7.96 5.80 1.59
C GLY A 81 8.82 6.55 0.60
N VAL A 82 9.44 5.86 -0.36
CA VAL A 82 10.29 6.47 -1.40
C VAL A 82 9.88 6.10 -2.81
N TYR A 83 8.93 5.19 -3.00
CA TYR A 83 8.48 4.77 -4.33
C TYR A 83 7.64 5.90 -4.94
N GLU A 84 8.19 6.60 -5.93
CA GLU A 84 7.47 7.68 -6.61
C GLU A 84 6.47 7.10 -7.60
N VAL A 85 5.25 7.66 -7.60
CA VAL A 85 4.19 7.27 -8.53
C VAL A 85 4.11 8.28 -9.66
N GLN A 86 3.67 7.79 -10.84
CA GLN A 86 3.41 8.61 -12.01
C GLN A 86 1.91 8.76 -12.20
N PRO A 87 1.45 9.75 -12.98
CA PRO A 87 0.03 9.85 -13.29
C PRO A 87 -0.48 8.53 -13.89
N LEU A 88 -1.68 8.11 -13.48
CA LEU A 88 -2.36 6.89 -13.91
C LEU A 88 -1.75 5.59 -13.37
N ASP A 89 -0.73 5.65 -12.52
CA ASP A 89 -0.23 4.45 -11.85
C ASP A 89 -1.32 3.85 -10.96
N VAL A 90 -1.39 2.53 -10.96
CA VAL A 90 -2.28 1.77 -10.08
C VAL A 90 -1.47 1.20 -8.93
N VAL A 91 -1.75 1.66 -7.73
CA VAL A 91 -1.13 1.15 -6.49
C VAL A 91 -2.01 0.05 -5.94
N PHE A 92 -1.43 -1.11 -5.71
CA PHE A 92 -2.16 -2.29 -5.26
C PHE A 92 -1.47 -2.91 -4.04
N TRP A 93 -2.14 -2.86 -2.89
CA TRP A 93 -1.72 -3.55 -1.68
C TRP A 93 -2.47 -4.87 -1.56
N ARG A 94 -1.74 -5.94 -1.33
CA ARG A 94 -2.34 -7.26 -1.11
C ARG A 94 -1.85 -7.85 0.20
N PHE A 95 -2.80 -8.37 0.97
CA PHE A 95 -2.51 -9.11 2.19
C PHE A 95 -2.35 -10.58 1.82
N THR A 96 -1.11 -11.03 1.70
CA THR A 96 -0.80 -12.34 1.12
C THR A 96 0.46 -12.94 1.72
N THR A 97 0.64 -14.24 1.53
CA THR A 97 1.82 -14.97 2.02
C THR A 97 3.01 -14.90 1.09
N GLN A 98 2.82 -14.52 -0.19
CA GLN A 98 3.88 -14.61 -1.20
C GLN A 98 4.30 -13.23 -1.69
N ALA A 99 5.49 -12.80 -1.25
CA ALA A 99 6.09 -11.58 -1.77
C ALA A 99 6.50 -11.77 -3.24
N GLY A 100 6.11 -10.84 -4.10
CA GLY A 100 6.55 -10.79 -5.49
C GLY A 100 5.98 -11.89 -6.40
N LYS A 101 4.98 -12.60 -5.96
CA LYS A 101 4.40 -13.71 -6.72
C LYS A 101 2.99 -13.41 -7.19
#